data_5f6f130f7efe457e9546b9501fbda71c
#
_entry.id   5f6f130f7efe457e9546b9501fbda71c
#
_cell.length_a   1.000
_cell.length_b   1.000
_cell.length_c   1.000
_cell.angle_alpha   90.00
_cell.angle_beta   90.00
_cell.angle_gamma   90.00
#
_symmetry.space_group_name_H-M   'P 1'
#
loop_
_entity.id
_entity.type
_entity.pdbx_description
1 polymer ?
#
loop_
_entity_poly.entity_id
_entity_poly.type
_entity_poly.pdbx_seq_one_letter_code
_entity_poly.pdbx_strand_id
1 'polypeptide(L)'
;MNRRGALICLCGIGLASLSRGSLSKTNLSSVSIKQHEVAMRAAIAMGVQNLRYPFGAVITNGNSGAILAQGVNQTSQNPVLHGEMVCINDYVSRHGNKNWGDSVLYATGEPCPMCMSALVWAGIGGVVYGSSAATIKKTGIDIFSFSAKEINRGGWF
;
A
#
# COMPACT_ATOMS: atom_id res chain seq x y z
N MET A 1 -51.93 14.03 -29.02
CA MET A 1 -52.07 12.85 -28.12
C MET A 1 -50.71 12.12 -28.05
N ASN A 2 -50.05 12.25 -26.89
CA ASN A 2 -48.69 11.81 -26.64
C ASN A 2 -48.69 10.38 -26.10
N ARG A 3 -48.04 9.43 -26.78
CA ARG A 3 -47.75 8.11 -26.22
C ARG A 3 -46.23 8.01 -26.01
N ARG A 4 -45.80 8.25 -24.76
CA ARG A 4 -44.45 7.92 -24.30
C ARG A 4 -44.39 6.42 -24.02
N GLY A 5 -43.76 5.64 -24.91
CA GLY A 5 -43.41 4.24 -24.66
C GLY A 5 -42.26 4.19 -23.65
N ALA A 6 -42.53 3.68 -22.46
CA ALA A 6 -41.48 3.37 -21.48
C ALA A 6 -40.79 2.07 -21.90
N LEU A 7 -39.51 2.15 -22.25
CA LEU A 7 -38.68 0.98 -22.52
C LEU A 7 -38.25 0.40 -21.15
N ILE A 8 -38.88 -0.69 -20.74
CA ILE A 8 -38.49 -1.43 -19.55
C ILE A 8 -37.30 -2.33 -19.94
N CYS A 9 -36.10 -1.96 -19.56
CA CYS A 9 -34.92 -2.80 -19.70
C CYS A 9 -34.94 -3.84 -18.57
N LEU A 10 -35.38 -5.07 -18.89
CA LEU A 10 -35.27 -6.22 -17.99
C LEU A 10 -33.81 -6.70 -17.97
N CYS A 11 -32.97 -6.11 -17.10
CA CYS A 11 -31.68 -6.68 -16.75
C CYS A 11 -31.94 -7.95 -15.93
N GLY A 12 -31.78 -9.12 -16.56
CA GLY A 12 -31.72 -10.39 -15.86
C GLY A 12 -30.57 -10.41 -14.88
N ILE A 13 -30.87 -10.34 -13.56
CA ILE A 13 -29.90 -10.52 -12.50
C ILE A 13 -29.56 -12.01 -12.44
N GLY A 14 -28.53 -12.41 -13.19
CA GLY A 14 -27.85 -13.67 -12.95
C GLY A 14 -27.17 -13.59 -11.59
N LEU A 15 -27.69 -14.31 -10.60
CA LEU A 15 -27.02 -14.55 -9.33
C LEU A 15 -25.77 -15.41 -9.59
N ALA A 16 -24.71 -14.78 -10.07
CA ALA A 16 -23.37 -15.36 -9.95
C ALA A 16 -23.03 -15.31 -8.45
N SER A 17 -23.01 -16.46 -7.79
CA SER A 17 -22.46 -16.59 -6.45
C SER A 17 -20.97 -16.25 -6.54
N LEU A 18 -20.63 -14.97 -6.32
CA LEU A 18 -19.27 -14.54 -6.04
C LEU A 18 -18.88 -15.21 -4.71
N SER A 19 -18.19 -16.34 -4.81
CA SER A 19 -17.44 -16.85 -3.67
C SER A 19 -16.49 -15.74 -3.25
N ARG A 20 -16.84 -15.04 -2.17
CA ARG A 20 -15.89 -14.18 -1.46
C ARG A 20 -14.79 -15.10 -0.96
N GLY A 21 -13.72 -15.24 -1.75
CA GLY A 21 -12.48 -15.79 -1.24
C GLY A 21 -12.16 -15.03 0.03
N SER A 22 -12.05 -15.72 1.14
CA SER A 22 -11.59 -15.13 2.40
C SER A 22 -10.23 -14.49 2.10
N LEU A 23 -10.19 -13.16 2.06
CA LEU A 23 -8.95 -12.41 1.99
C LEU A 23 -8.23 -12.71 3.32
N SER A 24 -7.33 -13.69 3.28
CA SER A 24 -6.44 -13.99 4.39
C SER A 24 -5.53 -12.76 4.56
N LYS A 25 -5.77 -11.97 5.59
CA LYS A 25 -4.85 -10.89 5.95
C LYS A 25 -3.62 -11.48 6.59
N THR A 26 -2.44 -11.07 6.16
CA THR A 26 -1.20 -11.44 6.82
C THR A 26 -1.26 -11.04 8.29
N ASN A 27 -1.08 -12.03 9.18
CA ASN A 27 -0.94 -11.75 10.60
C ASN A 27 0.50 -11.28 10.86
N LEU A 28 0.69 -9.97 11.04
CA LEU A 28 2.03 -9.40 11.31
C LEU A 28 2.73 -10.03 12.51
N SER A 29 1.98 -10.56 13.50
CA SER A 29 2.57 -11.24 14.66
C SER A 29 3.19 -12.61 14.32
N SER A 30 2.87 -13.18 13.17
CA SER A 30 3.49 -14.42 12.68
C SER A 30 4.78 -14.19 11.88
N VAL A 31 5.05 -12.95 11.47
CA VAL A 31 6.30 -12.57 10.79
C VAL A 31 7.42 -12.50 11.84
N SER A 32 8.52 -13.19 11.63
CA SER A 32 9.63 -13.19 12.58
C SER A 32 10.33 -11.82 12.62
N ILE A 33 10.92 -11.47 13.77
CA ILE A 33 11.72 -10.24 13.92
C ILE A 33 12.82 -10.16 12.87
N LYS A 34 13.48 -11.29 12.57
CA LYS A 34 14.52 -11.36 11.54
C LYS A 34 13.99 -10.98 10.15
N GLN A 35 12.79 -11.41 9.80
CA GLN A 35 12.15 -11.01 8.53
C GLN A 35 11.82 -9.53 8.51
N HIS A 36 11.29 -8.98 9.62
CA HIS A 36 11.06 -7.53 9.76
C HIS A 36 12.35 -6.72 9.58
N GLU A 37 13.45 -7.14 10.21
CA GLU A 37 14.74 -6.46 10.07
C GLU A 37 15.29 -6.52 8.64
N VAL A 38 15.25 -7.67 7.99
CA VAL A 38 15.73 -7.83 6.60
C VAL A 38 14.93 -6.92 5.66
N ALA A 39 13.61 -6.92 5.77
CA ALA A 39 12.75 -6.09 4.94
C ALA A 39 12.96 -4.59 5.19
N MET A 40 13.09 -4.17 6.45
CA MET A 40 13.35 -2.77 6.78
C MET A 40 14.73 -2.31 6.30
N ARG A 41 15.78 -3.14 6.42
CA ARG A 41 17.11 -2.84 5.87
C ARG A 41 17.04 -2.67 4.35
N ALA A 42 16.26 -3.48 3.65
CA ALA A 42 16.04 -3.33 2.21
C ALA A 42 15.31 -2.03 1.88
N ALA A 43 14.29 -1.64 2.65
CA ALA A 43 13.62 -0.35 2.48
C ALA A 43 14.58 0.83 2.70
N ILE A 44 15.46 0.76 3.70
CA ILE A 44 16.50 1.77 3.96
C ILE A 44 17.49 1.82 2.78
N ALA A 45 17.92 0.67 2.25
CA ALA A 45 18.81 0.61 1.09
C ALA A 45 18.18 1.25 -0.17
N MET A 46 16.85 1.19 -0.32
CA MET A 46 16.15 1.95 -1.35
C MET A 46 16.18 3.44 -1.04
N GLY A 47 15.87 3.85 0.18
CA GLY A 47 15.81 5.26 0.58
C GLY A 47 17.11 6.02 0.36
N VAL A 48 18.27 5.42 0.64
CA VAL A 48 19.58 6.07 0.47
C VAL A 48 19.92 6.38 -1.00
N GLN A 49 19.18 5.88 -1.96
CA GLN A 49 19.35 6.22 -3.37
C GLN A 49 18.84 7.64 -3.71
N ASN A 50 18.04 8.24 -2.83
CA ASN A 50 17.60 9.63 -2.94
C ASN A 50 17.97 10.41 -1.65
N LEU A 51 19.15 11.03 -1.64
CA LEU A 51 19.64 11.73 -0.44
C LEU A 51 18.83 12.97 -0.05
N ARG A 52 18.08 13.55 -0.98
CA ARG A 52 17.23 14.72 -0.70
C ARG A 52 15.94 14.33 0.05
N TYR A 53 15.33 13.21 -0.37
CA TYR A 53 14.14 12.67 0.24
C TYR A 53 14.32 11.15 0.41
N PRO A 54 15.00 10.72 1.48
CA PRO A 54 15.46 9.34 1.65
C PRO A 54 14.34 8.39 2.09
N PHE A 55 13.25 8.42 1.36
CA PHE A 55 12.10 7.56 1.59
C PHE A 55 12.11 6.38 0.62
N GLY A 56 12.28 5.20 1.17
CA GLY A 56 12.26 3.94 0.44
C GLY A 56 11.21 2.99 1.00
N ALA A 57 10.74 2.09 0.15
CA ALA A 57 9.78 1.06 0.50
C ALA A 57 10.09 -0.26 -0.19
N VAL A 58 9.68 -1.37 0.45
CA VAL A 58 9.64 -2.70 -0.16
C VAL A 58 8.32 -3.37 0.17
N ILE A 59 7.82 -4.21 -0.75
CA ILE A 59 6.71 -5.13 -0.48
C ILE A 59 7.30 -6.53 -0.39
N THR A 60 6.93 -7.26 0.67
CA THR A 60 7.33 -8.65 0.88
C THR A 60 6.13 -9.58 0.89
N ASN A 61 6.35 -10.85 0.61
CA ASN A 61 5.40 -11.89 0.96
C ASN A 61 5.42 -12.10 2.49
N GLY A 62 4.26 -11.98 3.14
CA GLY A 62 4.13 -12.03 4.60
C GLY A 62 4.53 -13.38 5.21
N ASN A 63 4.41 -14.48 4.45
CA ASN A 63 4.75 -15.81 4.93
C ASN A 63 6.26 -16.13 4.76
N SER A 64 6.79 -15.91 3.56
CA SER A 64 8.17 -16.28 3.23
C SER A 64 9.19 -15.19 3.54
N GLY A 65 8.77 -13.92 3.66
CA GLY A 65 9.65 -12.77 3.78
C GLY A 65 10.35 -12.38 2.46
N ALA A 66 10.05 -13.05 1.35
CA ALA A 66 10.63 -12.75 0.05
C ALA A 66 10.25 -11.33 -0.41
N ILE A 67 11.22 -10.55 -0.87
CA ILE A 67 10.99 -9.21 -1.42
C ILE A 67 10.36 -9.38 -2.81
N LEU A 68 9.18 -8.78 -3.00
CA LEU A 68 8.38 -8.85 -4.22
C LEU A 68 8.53 -7.58 -5.07
N ALA A 69 8.68 -6.43 -4.42
CA ALA A 69 8.80 -5.14 -5.09
C ALA A 69 9.60 -4.15 -4.25
N GLN A 70 10.11 -3.11 -4.91
CA GLN A 70 10.93 -2.07 -4.28
C GLN A 70 10.57 -0.70 -4.86
N GLY A 71 10.76 0.35 -4.04
CA GLY A 71 10.52 1.71 -4.48
C GLY A 71 11.35 2.73 -3.70
N VAL A 72 11.80 3.75 -4.40
CA VAL A 72 12.44 4.93 -3.84
C VAL A 72 11.68 6.18 -4.26
N ASN A 73 11.68 7.21 -3.44
CA ASN A 73 11.03 8.48 -3.76
C ASN A 73 11.54 9.06 -5.10
N GLN A 74 10.62 9.41 -5.98
CA GLN A 74 10.85 10.00 -7.30
C GLN A 74 10.01 11.29 -7.50
N THR A 75 9.76 12.04 -6.44
CA THR A 75 8.92 13.25 -6.49
C THR A 75 9.49 14.36 -7.36
N SER A 76 10.78 14.32 -7.70
CA SER A 76 11.36 15.20 -8.72
C SER A 76 10.82 14.97 -10.13
N GLN A 77 10.31 13.78 -10.41
CA GLN A 77 9.73 13.40 -11.70
C GLN A 77 8.20 13.57 -11.71
N ASN A 78 7.56 13.17 -10.61
CA ASN A 78 6.12 13.27 -10.45
C ASN A 78 5.80 13.38 -8.95
N PRO A 79 5.03 14.43 -8.51
CA PRO A 79 4.80 14.72 -7.09
C PRO A 79 4.11 13.60 -6.30
N VAL A 80 3.43 12.66 -6.97
CA VAL A 80 2.78 11.53 -6.30
C VAL A 80 3.66 10.28 -6.22
N LEU A 81 4.84 10.26 -6.82
CA LEU A 81 5.76 9.12 -6.79
C LEU A 81 6.59 9.10 -5.50
N HIS A 82 5.92 8.99 -4.36
CA HIS A 82 6.56 8.60 -3.11
C HIS A 82 7.10 7.18 -3.20
N GLY A 83 8.04 6.81 -2.33
CA GLY A 83 8.65 5.48 -2.33
C GLY A 83 7.64 4.34 -2.31
N GLU A 84 6.56 4.49 -1.53
CA GLU A 84 5.48 3.52 -1.45
C GLU A 84 4.71 3.41 -2.77
N MET A 85 4.40 4.54 -3.44
CA MET A 85 3.69 4.56 -4.71
C MET A 85 4.53 3.92 -5.83
N VAL A 86 5.85 4.20 -5.84
CA VAL A 86 6.79 3.54 -6.76
C VAL A 86 6.81 2.04 -6.51
N CYS A 87 6.85 1.63 -5.23
CA CYS A 87 6.84 0.23 -4.84
C CYS A 87 5.54 -0.50 -5.22
N ILE A 88 4.38 0.15 -5.05
CA ILE A 88 3.08 -0.36 -5.51
C ILE A 88 3.09 -0.59 -7.02
N ASN A 89 3.58 0.37 -7.79
CA ASN A 89 3.67 0.27 -9.25
C ASN A 89 4.62 -0.86 -9.69
N ASP A 90 5.77 -1.00 -9.03
CA ASP A 90 6.71 -2.10 -9.27
C ASP A 90 6.06 -3.46 -8.96
N TYR A 91 5.32 -3.57 -7.84
CA TYR A 91 4.59 -4.78 -7.49
C TYR A 91 3.58 -5.17 -8.58
N VAL A 92 2.74 -4.22 -8.99
CA VAL A 92 1.71 -4.48 -10.01
C VAL A 92 2.35 -4.87 -11.35
N SER A 93 3.46 -4.23 -11.73
CA SER A 93 4.16 -4.55 -12.98
C SER A 93 4.70 -5.98 -13.01
N ARG A 94 5.16 -6.51 -11.88
CA ARG A 94 5.76 -7.85 -11.76
C ARG A 94 4.75 -8.95 -11.45
N HIS A 95 3.76 -8.65 -10.63
CA HIS A 95 2.87 -9.66 -10.03
C HIS A 95 1.40 -9.48 -10.42
N GLY A 96 1.05 -8.37 -11.08
CA GLY A 96 -0.33 -7.99 -11.36
C GLY A 96 -1.09 -7.56 -10.09
N ASN A 97 -2.38 -7.24 -10.26
CA ASN A 97 -3.24 -6.79 -9.17
C ASN A 97 -3.83 -7.97 -8.38
N LYS A 98 -3.01 -8.70 -7.64
CA LYS A 98 -3.42 -9.89 -6.87
C LYS A 98 -2.53 -10.11 -5.64
N ASN A 99 -2.99 -10.97 -4.71
CA ASN A 99 -2.26 -11.43 -3.51
C ASN A 99 -1.85 -10.29 -2.55
N TRP A 100 -2.55 -9.17 -2.57
CA TRP A 100 -2.26 -8.05 -1.67
C TRP A 100 -2.44 -8.41 -0.20
N GLY A 101 -3.46 -9.23 0.13
CA GLY A 101 -3.71 -9.69 1.50
C GLY A 101 -2.56 -10.50 2.11
N ASP A 102 -1.75 -11.17 1.29
CA ASP A 102 -0.58 -11.94 1.72
C ASP A 102 0.71 -11.12 1.73
N SER A 103 0.62 -9.83 1.42
CA SER A 103 1.77 -8.95 1.26
C SER A 103 1.89 -7.96 2.41
N VAL A 104 3.12 -7.58 2.75
CA VAL A 104 3.44 -6.56 3.77
C VAL A 104 4.32 -5.50 3.14
N LEU A 105 3.91 -4.24 3.28
CA LEU A 105 4.76 -3.10 2.93
C LEU A 105 5.64 -2.71 4.11
N TYR A 106 6.90 -2.50 3.85
CA TYR A 106 7.86 -1.86 4.75
C TYR A 106 8.31 -0.54 4.17
N ALA A 107 8.16 0.54 4.93
CA ALA A 107 8.57 1.90 4.52
C ALA A 107 9.52 2.50 5.55
N THR A 108 10.49 3.29 5.12
CA THR A 108 11.42 3.98 6.03
C THR A 108 10.72 5.04 6.87
N GLY A 109 9.67 5.68 6.33
CA GLY A 109 8.80 6.63 7.01
C GLY A 109 7.36 6.16 7.06
N GLU A 110 6.59 6.68 8.02
CA GLU A 110 5.15 6.46 8.09
C GLU A 110 4.49 6.92 6.78
N PRO A 111 3.72 6.04 6.10
CA PRO A 111 3.05 6.39 4.86
C PRO A 111 2.12 7.59 5.05
N CYS A 112 2.27 8.60 4.20
CA CYS A 112 1.38 9.76 4.18
C CYS A 112 -0.06 9.34 3.81
N PRO A 113 -1.08 10.21 3.98
CA PRO A 113 -2.46 9.87 3.65
C PRO A 113 -2.67 9.33 2.23
N MET A 114 -1.98 9.89 1.23
CA MET A 114 -2.05 9.42 -0.15
C MET A 114 -1.57 7.96 -0.27
N CYS A 115 -0.37 7.67 0.24
CA CYS A 115 0.23 6.34 0.17
C CYS A 115 -0.58 5.32 0.99
N MET A 116 -0.97 5.69 2.21
CA MET A 116 -1.77 4.80 3.05
C MET A 116 -3.13 4.50 2.44
N SER A 117 -3.80 5.50 1.85
CA SER A 117 -5.07 5.29 1.13
C SER A 117 -4.89 4.33 -0.05
N ALA A 118 -3.82 4.48 -0.84
CA ALA A 118 -3.54 3.56 -1.94
C ALA A 118 -3.33 2.11 -1.45
N LEU A 119 -2.63 1.92 -0.33
CA LEU A 119 -2.42 0.61 0.30
C LEU A 119 -3.72 -0.01 0.81
N VAL A 120 -4.59 0.81 1.40
CA VAL A 120 -5.94 0.39 1.82
C VAL A 120 -6.77 -0.03 0.62
N TRP A 121 -6.79 0.75 -0.47
CA TRP A 121 -7.48 0.39 -1.71
C TRP A 121 -6.95 -0.89 -2.35
N ALA A 122 -5.64 -1.12 -2.29
CA ALA A 122 -5.03 -2.35 -2.76
C ALA A 122 -5.41 -3.57 -1.90
N GLY A 123 -5.82 -3.37 -0.66
CA GLY A 123 -6.14 -4.44 0.30
C GLY A 123 -4.89 -5.11 0.86
N ILE A 124 -3.82 -4.35 1.09
CA ILE A 124 -2.56 -4.91 1.59
C ILE A 124 -2.73 -5.55 2.98
N GLY A 125 -2.06 -6.68 3.20
CA GLY A 125 -2.17 -7.46 4.43
C GLY A 125 -1.56 -6.79 5.65
N GLY A 126 -0.53 -5.96 5.47
CA GLY A 126 0.11 -5.24 6.56
C GLY A 126 1.02 -4.10 6.11
N VAL A 127 1.24 -3.16 7.03
CA VAL A 127 2.16 -2.03 6.83
C VAL A 127 3.04 -1.88 8.06
N VAL A 128 4.34 -1.79 7.85
CA VAL A 128 5.37 -1.55 8.87
C VAL A 128 6.21 -0.35 8.44
N TYR A 129 6.47 0.57 9.35
CA TYR A 129 7.30 1.74 9.06
C TYR A 129 8.35 2.01 10.14
N GLY A 130 9.48 2.60 9.75
CA GLY A 130 10.61 2.88 10.64
C GLY A 130 10.41 4.14 11.48
N SER A 131 10.16 5.30 10.83
CA SER A 131 10.01 6.59 11.50
C SER A 131 8.57 7.07 11.45
N SER A 132 8.02 7.50 12.59
CA SER A 132 6.68 8.09 12.63
C SER A 132 6.64 9.46 11.92
N ALA A 133 5.45 9.84 11.46
CA ALA A 133 5.17 11.16 10.88
C ALA A 133 5.64 12.29 11.82
N ALA A 134 5.37 12.16 13.12
CA ALA A 134 5.81 13.12 14.13
C ALA A 134 7.35 13.23 14.22
N THR A 135 8.07 12.14 14.04
CA THR A 135 9.54 12.12 14.03
C THR A 135 10.08 12.78 12.75
N ILE A 136 9.50 12.46 11.60
CA ILE A 136 9.89 13.03 10.30
C ILE A 136 9.69 14.56 10.33
N LYS A 137 8.57 15.04 10.84
CA LYS A 137 8.30 16.48 10.96
C LYS A 137 9.38 17.24 11.73
N LYS A 138 10.00 16.63 12.73
CA LYS A 138 11.10 17.25 13.50
C LYS A 138 12.36 17.48 12.66
N THR A 139 12.52 16.81 11.52
CA THR A 139 13.66 17.01 10.61
C THR A 139 13.44 18.18 9.63
N GLY A 140 12.31 18.89 9.72
CA GLY A 140 11.96 19.99 8.83
C GLY A 140 11.27 19.54 7.53
N ILE A 141 11.00 18.25 7.36
CA ILE A 141 10.20 17.74 6.24
C ILE A 141 8.74 17.94 6.60
N ASP A 142 8.04 18.73 5.78
CA ASP A 142 6.62 18.97 5.98
C ASP A 142 5.80 17.76 5.51
N ILE A 143 4.92 17.27 6.39
CA ILE A 143 4.06 16.12 6.13
C ILE A 143 2.66 16.38 6.67
N PHE A 144 1.68 15.70 6.08
CA PHE A 144 0.29 15.79 6.49
C PHE A 144 0.06 15.39 7.94
N SER A 145 -0.93 16.02 8.59
CA SER A 145 -1.24 15.80 10.01
C SER A 145 -1.95 14.48 10.30
N PHE A 146 -2.51 13.81 9.28
CA PHE A 146 -3.20 12.53 9.44
C PHE A 146 -2.21 11.37 9.47
N SER A 147 -2.30 10.54 10.51
CA SER A 147 -1.48 9.34 10.64
C SER A 147 -1.98 8.20 9.74
N ALA A 148 -1.07 7.27 9.41
CA ALA A 148 -1.42 6.04 8.70
C ALA A 148 -2.53 5.24 9.42
N LYS A 149 -2.54 5.26 10.77
CA LYS A 149 -3.56 4.59 11.59
C LYS A 149 -4.94 5.22 11.43
N GLU A 150 -5.03 6.55 11.32
CA GLU A 150 -6.30 7.24 11.10
C GLU A 150 -6.88 6.91 9.74
N ILE A 151 -6.05 6.91 8.70
CA ILE A 151 -6.47 6.52 7.34
C ILE A 151 -6.95 5.05 7.32
N ASN A 152 -6.22 4.15 7.97
CA ASN A 152 -6.59 2.73 8.01
C ASN A 152 -7.93 2.49 8.73
N ARG A 153 -8.29 3.30 9.73
CA ARG A 153 -9.60 3.20 10.41
C ARG A 153 -10.78 3.55 9.50
N GLY A 154 -10.59 4.46 8.54
CA GLY A 154 -11.57 4.79 7.53
C GLY A 154 -11.63 3.78 6.38
N GLY A 155 -10.73 2.81 6.35
CA GLY A 155 -10.69 1.76 5.33
C GLY A 155 -11.81 0.72 5.50
N TRP A 156 -12.01 -0.05 4.45
CA TRP A 156 -13.11 -1.03 4.37
C TRP A 156 -12.69 -2.43 4.85
N PHE A 157 -11.54 -2.57 5.51
CA PHE A 157 -10.95 -3.85 5.91
C PHE A 157 -10.64 -3.91 7.41
#